data_af92e56d7562e7c2decca3032cd0f7ae
#
_entry.id   af92e56d7562e7c2decca3032cd0f7ae
#
_cell.length_a   1.000
_cell.length_b   1.000
_cell.length_c   1.000
_cell.angle_alpha   90.00
_cell.angle_beta   90.00
_cell.angle_gamma   90.00
#
_symmetry.space_group_name_H-M   'P 1'
#
loop_
_entity.id
_entity.type
_entity.pdbx_description
1 polymer ?
#
loop_
_entity_poly.entity_id
_entity_poly.type
_entity_poly.pdbx_seq_one_letter_code
_entity_poly.pdbx_strand_id
1 'polypeptide(L)'
;MKKILIMLSLVVLTLLSCSNEDDILLQSSAGPPTFPHVFMGNAYVDGKPIKEGVVIYAEFGKSKSEIVETLYGRYLNVLVAPIRKSELTEMVNFYIENSDGDKEKAIENFQLNKVNEPYVVNMSLNFNRYP
;
A
#
# COMPACT_ATOMS: atom_id res chain seq x y z
N MET A 1 41.83 41.75 16.89
CA MET A 1 40.40 41.61 17.18
C MET A 1 39.55 41.32 15.95
N LYS A 2 40.08 40.57 14.97
CA LYS A 2 39.32 40.21 13.74
C LYS A 2 39.10 38.68 13.56
N LYS A 3 39.43 37.88 14.57
CA LYS A 3 39.34 36.38 14.48
C LYS A 3 38.22 35.76 15.30
N ILE A 4 37.42 36.54 16.04
CA ILE A 4 36.35 36.03 16.90
C ILE A 4 34.95 36.05 16.21
N LEU A 5 34.83 36.82 15.12
CA LEU A 5 33.53 37.02 14.45
C LEU A 5 33.16 35.92 13.44
N ILE A 6 34.08 35.00 13.12
CA ILE A 6 33.87 33.96 12.12
C ILE A 6 33.35 32.63 12.76
N MET A 7 33.55 32.48 14.07
CA MET A 7 33.10 31.26 14.78
C MET A 7 31.62 31.26 15.18
N LEU A 8 30.94 32.39 15.12
CA LEU A 8 29.53 32.48 15.56
C LEU A 8 28.52 32.25 14.42
N SER A 9 28.99 32.15 13.18
CA SER A 9 28.12 31.92 12.01
C SER A 9 27.89 30.45 11.65
N LEU A 10 28.58 29.51 12.29
CA LEU A 10 28.51 28.09 11.93
C LEU A 10 27.60 27.24 12.83
N VAL A 11 26.96 27.83 13.83
CA VAL A 11 26.13 27.08 14.80
C VAL A 11 24.62 27.15 14.51
N VAL A 12 24.18 27.98 13.56
CA VAL A 12 22.74 28.20 13.31
C VAL A 12 22.16 27.29 12.20
N LEU A 13 22.95 26.43 11.57
CA LEU A 13 22.50 25.67 10.40
C LEU A 13 22.09 24.20 10.68
N THR A 14 21.90 23.79 11.93
CA THR A 14 21.61 22.38 12.24
C THR A 14 20.26 22.11 12.90
N LEU A 15 19.28 23.01 12.83
CA LEU A 15 17.97 22.82 13.46
C LEU A 15 16.79 22.88 12.48
N LEU A 16 16.96 22.42 11.25
CA LEU A 16 15.84 22.12 10.36
C LEU A 16 15.81 20.62 10.06
N SER A 17 15.74 19.82 11.13
CA SER A 17 15.19 18.47 11.02
C SER A 17 13.67 18.61 11.05
N CYS A 18 13.05 18.83 9.90
CA CYS A 18 11.64 18.55 9.71
C CYS A 18 11.48 17.05 9.88
N SER A 19 11.12 16.60 11.09
CA SER A 19 10.50 15.31 11.27
C SER A 19 9.17 15.36 10.54
N ASN A 20 9.05 14.64 9.43
CA ASN A 20 7.75 14.39 8.80
C ASN A 20 6.90 13.62 9.83
N GLU A 21 5.93 14.30 10.44
CA GLU A 21 4.98 13.71 11.39
C GLU A 21 4.10 12.61 10.76
N ASP A 22 4.18 12.45 9.44
CA ASP A 22 3.32 11.54 8.66
C ASP A 22 3.76 10.06 8.69
N ASP A 23 4.91 9.74 9.30
CA ASP A 23 5.45 8.37 9.31
C ASP A 23 5.29 7.67 10.68
N ILE A 24 4.34 8.13 11.50
CA ILE A 24 4.03 7.52 12.80
C ILE A 24 3.38 6.16 12.57
N LEU A 25 4.03 5.11 13.07
CA LEU A 25 3.45 3.77 13.11
C LEU A 25 2.19 3.76 13.98
N LEU A 26 1.09 3.24 13.45
CA LEU A 26 -0.19 3.16 14.17
C LEU A 26 -0.11 2.32 15.46
N GLN A 27 0.87 1.41 15.54
CA GLN A 27 1.11 0.57 16.73
C GLN A 27 1.77 1.33 17.89
N SER A 28 2.36 2.50 17.65
CA SER A 28 3.00 3.30 18.72
C SER A 28 2.07 4.33 19.35
N SER A 29 0.90 4.57 18.77
CA SER A 29 -0.10 5.47 19.34
C SER A 29 -1.09 4.67 20.21
N ALA A 30 -1.43 5.17 21.39
CA ALA A 30 -2.44 4.60 22.30
C ALA A 30 -3.88 4.74 21.74
N GLY A 31 -4.04 4.59 20.42
CA GLY A 31 -5.31 4.62 19.71
C GLY A 31 -5.91 3.22 19.51
N PRO A 32 -7.18 3.12 19.16
CA PRO A 32 -7.79 1.83 18.81
C PRO A 32 -7.04 1.20 17.62
N PRO A 33 -6.93 -0.15 17.59
CA PRO A 33 -6.26 -0.86 16.50
C PRO A 33 -6.90 -0.50 15.16
N THR A 34 -6.08 -0.46 14.12
CA THR A 34 -6.58 -0.31 12.73
C THR A 34 -7.00 -1.67 12.22
N PHE A 35 -8.19 -1.77 11.69
CA PHE A 35 -8.68 -3.01 11.11
C PHE A 35 -8.33 -3.08 9.62
N PRO A 36 -8.11 -4.28 9.09
CA PRO A 36 -7.77 -4.47 7.68
C PRO A 36 -8.99 -4.36 6.77
N HIS A 37 -8.73 -4.01 5.51
CA HIS A 37 -9.63 -4.27 4.39
C HIS A 37 -9.25 -5.63 3.78
N VAL A 38 -10.22 -6.47 3.54
CA VAL A 38 -10.05 -7.80 2.96
C VAL A 38 -10.70 -7.80 1.58
N PHE A 39 -9.89 -7.83 0.53
CA PHE A 39 -10.38 -7.82 -0.84
C PHE A 39 -10.54 -9.22 -1.39
N MET A 40 -11.63 -9.45 -2.12
CA MET A 40 -11.91 -10.68 -2.84
C MET A 40 -12.80 -10.40 -4.05
N GLY A 41 -12.82 -11.30 -5.01
CA GLY A 41 -13.68 -11.18 -6.17
C GLY A 41 -13.21 -11.95 -7.38
N ASN A 42 -13.78 -11.64 -8.53
CA ASN A 42 -13.34 -12.18 -9.80
C ASN A 42 -12.15 -11.39 -10.33
N ALA A 43 -11.29 -12.04 -11.11
CA ALA A 43 -10.20 -11.40 -11.81
C ALA A 43 -10.22 -11.78 -13.29
N TYR A 44 -9.92 -10.83 -14.15
CA TYR A 44 -9.95 -10.97 -15.59
C TYR A 44 -8.69 -10.42 -16.23
N VAL A 45 -8.20 -11.08 -17.27
CA VAL A 45 -7.11 -10.58 -18.11
C VAL A 45 -7.62 -10.57 -19.56
N ASP A 46 -7.55 -9.40 -20.19
CA ASP A 46 -8.11 -9.20 -21.56
C ASP A 46 -9.58 -9.68 -21.66
N GLY A 47 -10.39 -9.37 -20.63
CA GLY A 47 -11.80 -9.74 -20.55
C GLY A 47 -12.10 -11.22 -20.30
N LYS A 48 -11.07 -12.06 -20.12
CA LYS A 48 -11.21 -13.49 -19.85
C LYS A 48 -10.90 -13.78 -18.38
N PRO A 49 -11.56 -14.76 -17.73
CA PRO A 49 -11.21 -15.17 -16.38
C PRO A 49 -9.72 -15.46 -16.26
N ILE A 50 -9.10 -14.95 -15.20
CA ILE A 50 -7.68 -15.14 -14.93
C ILE A 50 -7.35 -16.62 -14.76
N LYS A 51 -6.18 -17.06 -15.21
CA LYS A 51 -5.69 -18.43 -15.01
C LYS A 51 -5.45 -18.71 -13.52
N GLU A 52 -5.45 -19.99 -13.16
CA GLU A 52 -5.05 -20.43 -11.83
C GLU A 52 -3.57 -20.22 -11.57
N GLY A 53 -3.20 -19.97 -10.31
CA GLY A 53 -1.81 -19.81 -9.88
C GLY A 53 -1.18 -18.48 -10.26
N VAL A 54 -1.94 -17.52 -10.77
CA VAL A 54 -1.43 -16.18 -11.00
C VAL A 54 -1.36 -15.44 -9.66
N VAL A 55 -0.20 -14.86 -9.38
CA VAL A 55 0.05 -14.10 -8.15
C VAL A 55 -0.63 -12.74 -8.24
N ILE A 56 -1.45 -12.43 -7.23
CA ILE A 56 -2.07 -11.11 -7.04
C ILE A 56 -1.66 -10.53 -5.70
N TYR A 57 -1.46 -9.21 -5.64
CA TYR A 57 -1.23 -8.44 -4.43
C TYR A 57 -1.68 -7.00 -4.58
N ALA A 58 -1.67 -6.26 -3.47
CA ALA A 58 -1.98 -4.84 -3.43
C ALA A 58 -0.79 -4.00 -2.96
N GLU A 59 -0.63 -2.80 -3.52
CA GLU A 59 0.29 -1.76 -3.03
C GLU A 59 -0.53 -0.55 -2.55
N PHE A 60 -0.14 0.02 -1.42
CA PHE A 60 -0.78 1.19 -0.81
C PHE A 60 0.24 2.00 -0.01
N GLY A 61 0.37 3.26 -0.32
CA GLY A 61 1.42 4.11 0.25
C GLY A 61 2.81 3.52 0.04
N LYS A 62 3.51 3.23 1.14
CA LYS A 62 4.82 2.57 1.14
C LYS A 62 4.73 1.06 1.44
N SER A 63 3.53 0.52 1.55
CA SER A 63 3.28 -0.86 1.97
C SER A 63 2.75 -1.73 0.83
N LYS A 64 2.95 -3.03 0.97
CA LYS A 64 2.47 -4.08 0.06
C LYS A 64 1.76 -5.15 0.88
N SER A 65 0.67 -5.70 0.34
CA SER A 65 0.02 -6.86 0.94
C SER A 65 0.84 -8.14 0.75
N GLU A 66 0.50 -9.18 1.50
CA GLU A 66 0.91 -10.54 1.14
C GLU A 66 0.37 -10.91 -0.26
N ILE A 67 1.08 -11.80 -0.92
CA ILE A 67 0.66 -12.35 -2.20
C ILE A 67 -0.42 -13.42 -2.00
N VAL A 68 -1.36 -13.47 -2.92
CA VAL A 68 -2.34 -14.57 -3.02
C VAL A 68 -2.31 -15.15 -4.42
N GLU A 69 -2.62 -16.44 -4.56
CA GLU A 69 -2.75 -17.08 -5.86
C GLU A 69 -4.22 -17.15 -6.28
N THR A 70 -4.45 -16.95 -7.57
CA THR A 70 -5.78 -17.04 -8.15
C THR A 70 -6.23 -18.50 -8.28
N LEU A 71 -7.53 -18.72 -8.08
CA LEU A 71 -8.17 -20.02 -8.20
C LEU A 71 -9.55 -19.85 -8.87
N TYR A 72 -9.83 -20.62 -9.91
CA TYR A 72 -11.12 -20.59 -10.65
C TYR A 72 -11.55 -19.19 -11.11
N GLY A 73 -10.61 -18.39 -11.61
CA GLY A 73 -10.89 -17.03 -12.08
C GLY A 73 -11.13 -16.01 -10.97
N ARG A 74 -10.79 -16.34 -9.72
CA ARG A 74 -11.02 -15.51 -8.53
C ARG A 74 -9.74 -15.30 -7.74
N TYR A 75 -9.74 -14.25 -6.97
CA TYR A 75 -8.78 -13.99 -5.91
C TYR A 75 -9.50 -13.88 -4.56
N LEU A 76 -8.86 -14.31 -3.51
CA LEU A 76 -9.40 -14.33 -2.16
C LEU A 76 -8.37 -13.78 -1.17
N ASN A 77 -8.86 -13.01 -0.18
CA ASN A 77 -8.08 -12.61 0.98
C ASN A 77 -6.82 -11.78 0.69
N VAL A 78 -6.87 -10.86 -0.28
CA VAL A 78 -5.86 -9.82 -0.38
C VAL A 78 -6.07 -8.87 0.81
N LEU A 79 -5.17 -8.98 1.80
CA LEU A 79 -5.28 -8.27 3.06
C LEU A 79 -4.51 -6.94 2.99
N VAL A 80 -5.22 -5.83 3.11
CA VAL A 80 -4.65 -4.49 3.17
C VAL A 80 -4.79 -3.97 4.59
N ALA A 81 -3.69 -3.97 5.33
CA ALA A 81 -3.63 -3.56 6.73
C ALA A 81 -2.70 -2.35 6.88
N PRO A 82 -3.23 -1.12 6.91
CA PRO A 82 -2.42 0.08 7.12
C PRO A 82 -1.68 0.00 8.46
N ILE A 83 -0.37 0.23 8.44
CA ILE A 83 0.50 0.26 9.63
C ILE A 83 0.97 1.67 9.97
N ARG A 84 0.75 2.63 9.05
CA ARG A 84 1.08 4.04 9.23
C ARG A 84 -0.16 4.90 9.11
N LYS A 85 -0.19 6.00 9.86
CA LYS A 85 -1.30 6.96 9.82
C LYS A 85 -1.53 7.52 8.41
N SER A 86 -0.46 7.78 7.67
CA SER A 86 -0.51 8.26 6.29
C SER A 86 -1.18 7.27 5.33
N GLU A 87 -1.13 5.97 5.63
CA GLU A 87 -1.71 4.93 4.78
C GLU A 87 -3.23 4.78 4.92
N LEU A 88 -3.83 5.38 5.96
CA LEU A 88 -5.29 5.28 6.21
C LEU A 88 -6.17 5.91 5.12
N THR A 89 -5.60 6.74 4.28
CA THR A 89 -6.29 7.45 3.19
C THR A 89 -5.61 7.23 1.84
N GLU A 90 -4.75 6.20 1.74
CA GLU A 90 -4.05 5.90 0.51
C GLU A 90 -4.93 5.17 -0.51
N MET A 91 -4.52 5.28 -1.76
CA MET A 91 -5.11 4.51 -2.85
C MET A 91 -4.49 3.13 -2.91
N VAL A 92 -5.32 2.10 -2.84
CA VAL A 92 -4.91 0.70 -3.05
C VAL A 92 -4.89 0.42 -4.55
N ASN A 93 -3.77 -0.05 -5.04
CA ASN A 93 -3.59 -0.49 -6.41
C ASN A 93 -3.29 -1.99 -6.41
N PHE A 94 -3.90 -2.74 -7.32
CA PHE A 94 -3.74 -4.18 -7.43
C PHE A 94 -2.86 -4.54 -8.60
N TYR A 95 -2.07 -5.60 -8.43
CA TYR A 95 -1.10 -6.07 -9.42
C TYR A 95 -1.14 -7.58 -9.55
N ILE A 96 -0.89 -8.06 -10.77
CA ILE A 96 -0.43 -9.41 -11.02
C ILE A 96 1.04 -9.39 -11.37
N GLU A 97 1.77 -10.44 -10.99
CA GLU A 97 3.22 -10.52 -11.18
C GLU A 97 3.60 -11.90 -11.70
N ASN A 98 4.58 -11.96 -12.62
CA ASN A 98 5.13 -13.20 -13.12
C ASN A 98 6.40 -13.60 -12.33
N SER A 99 6.97 -14.77 -12.65
CA SER A 99 8.19 -15.28 -12.02
C SER A 99 9.43 -14.42 -12.24
N ASP A 100 9.43 -13.59 -13.27
CA ASP A 100 10.56 -12.72 -13.62
C ASP A 100 10.47 -11.36 -12.91
N GLY A 101 9.37 -11.11 -12.18
CA GLY A 101 9.12 -9.88 -11.44
C GLY A 101 8.46 -8.77 -12.28
N ASP A 102 8.06 -9.09 -13.51
CA ASP A 102 7.25 -8.16 -14.30
C ASP A 102 5.84 -8.08 -13.73
N LYS A 103 5.26 -6.90 -13.71
CA LYS A 103 3.95 -6.67 -13.13
C LYS A 103 3.02 -5.91 -14.06
N GLU A 104 1.74 -6.24 -14.00
CA GLU A 104 0.65 -5.51 -14.65
C GLU A 104 -0.31 -5.00 -13.58
N LYS A 105 -0.70 -3.74 -13.70
CA LYS A 105 -1.63 -3.08 -12.78
C LYS A 105 -3.07 -3.31 -13.21
N ALA A 106 -3.96 -3.57 -12.26
CA ALA A 106 -5.41 -3.59 -12.49
C ALA A 106 -5.92 -2.19 -12.88
N ILE A 107 -6.99 -2.17 -13.65
CA ILE A 107 -7.71 -0.94 -14.01
C ILE A 107 -8.35 -0.33 -12.77
N GLU A 108 -8.88 -1.17 -11.89
CA GLU A 108 -9.55 -0.77 -10.65
C GLU A 108 -8.53 -0.43 -9.55
N ASN A 109 -8.95 0.48 -8.71
CA ASN A 109 -8.28 0.85 -7.47
C ASN A 109 -9.32 1.09 -6.37
N PHE A 110 -8.87 1.22 -5.13
CA PHE A 110 -9.75 1.44 -4.00
C PHE A 110 -9.19 2.51 -3.07
N GLN A 111 -9.99 3.51 -2.71
CA GLN A 111 -9.61 4.53 -1.74
C GLN A 111 -9.79 3.98 -0.32
N LEU A 112 -8.69 3.87 0.44
CA LEU A 112 -8.76 3.48 1.84
C LEU A 112 -9.50 4.52 2.69
N ASN A 113 -10.16 4.03 3.72
CA ASN A 113 -10.77 4.81 4.77
C ASN A 113 -10.57 4.07 6.12
N LYS A 114 -10.64 4.83 7.21
CA LYS A 114 -10.57 4.21 8.53
C LYS A 114 -11.82 3.39 8.79
N VAL A 115 -11.63 2.14 9.21
CA VAL A 115 -12.71 1.21 9.58
C VAL A 115 -12.57 0.79 11.05
N ASN A 116 -13.67 0.47 11.69
CA ASN A 116 -13.75 0.09 13.11
C ASN A 116 -13.88 -1.44 13.32
N GLU A 117 -13.91 -2.18 12.23
CA GLU A 117 -13.97 -3.65 12.17
C GLU A 117 -13.34 -4.11 10.86
N PRO A 118 -12.95 -5.38 10.70
CA PRO A 118 -12.48 -5.90 9.42
C PRO A 118 -13.52 -5.68 8.33
N TYR A 119 -13.11 -5.02 7.25
CA TYR A 119 -14.03 -4.63 6.17
C TYR A 119 -13.79 -5.46 4.91
N VAL A 120 -14.78 -6.26 4.53
CA VAL A 120 -14.71 -7.10 3.34
C VAL A 120 -15.19 -6.33 2.11
N VAL A 121 -14.33 -6.24 1.11
CA VAL A 121 -14.59 -5.58 -0.17
C VAL A 121 -14.68 -6.63 -1.28
N ASN A 122 -15.87 -6.77 -1.86
CA ASN A 122 -16.08 -7.63 -3.02
C ASN A 122 -15.90 -6.78 -4.29
N MET A 123 -14.81 -7.01 -5.03
CA MET A 123 -14.45 -6.20 -6.18
C MET A 123 -13.88 -7.06 -7.30
N SER A 124 -14.34 -6.86 -8.53
CA SER A 124 -13.71 -7.48 -9.69
C SER A 124 -12.48 -6.67 -10.11
N LEU A 125 -11.41 -7.37 -10.51
CA LEU A 125 -10.19 -6.77 -11.03
C LEU A 125 -10.04 -7.10 -12.51
N ASN A 126 -9.69 -6.10 -13.31
CA ASN A 126 -9.44 -6.26 -14.74
C ASN A 126 -8.01 -5.83 -15.07
N PHE A 127 -7.29 -6.68 -15.74
CA PHE A 127 -5.94 -6.44 -16.24
C PHE A 127 -5.95 -6.46 -17.76
N ASN A 128 -5.17 -5.57 -18.39
CA ASN A 128 -5.14 -5.50 -19.86
C ASN A 128 -4.41 -6.70 -20.48
N ARG A 129 -3.42 -7.24 -19.79
CA ARG A 129 -2.59 -8.35 -20.27
C ARG A 129 -1.96 -9.11 -19.09
N TYR A 130 -1.38 -10.28 -19.37
CA TYR A 130 -0.41 -10.91 -18.47
C TYR A 130 0.93 -10.17 -18.58
N PRO A 131 1.67 -10.02 -17.46
CA PRO A 131 3.00 -9.44 -17.47
C PRO A 131 4.02 -10.34 -18.13
#